data_f0e31838b5eecca6c8375f0efae722f0
#
_entry.id   f0e31838b5eecca6c8375f0efae722f0
#
_cell.length_a   1.000
_cell.length_b   1.000
_cell.length_c   1.000
_cell.angle_alpha   90.00
_cell.angle_beta   90.00
_cell.angle_gamma   90.00
#
_symmetry.space_group_name_H-M   'P 1'
#
loop_
_entity.id
_entity.type
_entity.pdbx_description
1 polymer ?
#
loop_
_entity_poly.entity_id
_entity_poly.type
_entity_poly.pdbx_seq_one_letter_code
_entity_poly.pdbx_strand_id
1 'polypeptide(L)'
;MERAKILVWDLPLRVFHWLLALSFAGAFLTAESERVRDVHVTLGYTFVGLLAFRLVWGVIGSRYSRFASFAFGPRAVLAYLRSLLAGRPAHHVGHNPAGSWVIYAMILLGIVAGAAGHAVYNDVGGRWLESLHEGSANAMLALVMVHVAGVAVGSFAHRENLAVAMVTGYKTGRPSEAIGGTRPVTAVALVSIVLLLWSGVLEVPSMSTGTADAATARGGDRPHSSSPSHRRGHDG
;
A
#
# COMPACT_ATOMS: atom_id res chain seq x y z
N MET A 1 2.08 13.92 38.09
CA MET A 1 1.07 13.09 37.39
C MET A 1 1.74 11.79 36.95
N GLU A 2 1.21 10.66 37.38
CA GLU A 2 1.76 9.35 37.14
C GLU A 2 1.62 8.96 35.65
N ARG A 3 2.70 8.48 35.03
CA ARG A 3 2.68 7.94 33.65
C ARG A 3 2.26 6.47 33.71
N ALA A 4 1.32 6.09 32.89
CA ALA A 4 0.79 4.74 32.79
C ALA A 4 0.86 4.23 31.34
N LYS A 5 0.64 2.94 31.14
CA LYS A 5 0.40 2.39 29.79
C LYS A 5 -1.00 2.80 29.33
N ILE A 6 -1.08 3.55 28.25
CA ILE A 6 -2.32 4.05 27.65
C ILE A 6 -2.47 3.53 26.24
N LEU A 7 -3.70 3.34 25.79
CA LEU A 7 -4.01 2.98 24.43
C LEU A 7 -3.81 4.20 23.51
N VAL A 8 -2.92 4.08 22.52
CA VAL A 8 -2.57 5.13 21.55
C VAL A 8 -2.93 4.74 20.12
N TRP A 9 -2.67 3.49 19.74
CA TRP A 9 -2.92 2.98 18.40
C TRP A 9 -4.16 2.10 18.37
N ASP A 10 -5.18 2.51 17.60
CA ASP A 10 -6.37 1.68 17.39
C ASP A 10 -6.05 0.42 16.57
N LEU A 11 -6.90 -0.58 16.65
CA LEU A 11 -6.68 -1.87 15.98
C LEU A 11 -6.69 -1.75 14.45
N PRO A 12 -7.59 -0.95 13.81
CA PRO A 12 -7.55 -0.75 12.35
C PRO A 12 -6.21 -0.21 11.86
N LEU A 13 -5.62 0.77 12.54
CA LEU A 13 -4.32 1.33 12.17
C LEU A 13 -3.20 0.30 12.26
N ARG A 14 -3.21 -0.53 13.30
CA ARG A 14 -2.20 -1.59 13.52
C ARG A 14 -2.32 -2.70 12.49
N VAL A 15 -3.52 -3.19 12.22
CA VAL A 15 -3.80 -4.20 11.19
C VAL A 15 -3.41 -3.66 9.82
N PHE A 16 -3.87 -2.46 9.49
CA PHE A 16 -3.47 -1.76 8.26
C PHE A 16 -1.94 -1.71 8.10
N HIS A 17 -1.23 -1.26 9.14
CA HIS A 17 0.23 -1.09 9.09
C HIS A 17 0.95 -2.41 8.76
N TRP A 18 0.60 -3.50 9.44
CA TRP A 18 1.26 -4.79 9.20
C TRP A 18 0.87 -5.40 7.86
N LEU A 19 -0.39 -5.31 7.47
CA LEU A 19 -0.81 -5.77 6.13
C LEU A 19 -0.13 -4.96 5.02
N LEU A 20 -0.03 -3.63 5.17
CA LEU A 20 0.67 -2.78 4.20
C LEU A 20 2.15 -3.14 4.09
N ALA A 21 2.83 -3.31 5.24
CA ALA A 21 4.24 -3.68 5.26
C ALA A 21 4.49 -5.04 4.60
N LEU A 22 3.66 -6.04 4.90
CA LEU A 22 3.76 -7.38 4.30
C LEU A 22 3.42 -7.35 2.80
N SER A 23 2.40 -6.60 2.39
CA SER A 23 2.04 -6.45 0.97
C SER A 23 3.16 -5.77 0.18
N PHE A 24 3.75 -4.71 0.71
CA PHE A 24 4.89 -4.04 0.08
C PHE A 24 6.11 -4.96 -0.01
N ALA A 25 6.50 -5.61 1.09
CA ALA A 25 7.63 -6.52 1.12
C ALA A 25 7.44 -7.70 0.15
N GLY A 26 6.25 -8.30 0.14
CA GLY A 26 5.92 -9.40 -0.78
C GLY A 26 5.92 -8.95 -2.23
N ALA A 27 5.31 -7.81 -2.56
CA ALA A 27 5.33 -7.25 -3.92
C ALA A 27 6.76 -6.95 -4.37
N PHE A 28 7.59 -6.33 -3.51
CA PHE A 28 8.98 -6.02 -3.82
C PHE A 28 9.81 -7.29 -4.09
N LEU A 29 9.66 -8.32 -3.26
CA LEU A 29 10.38 -9.59 -3.40
C LEU A 29 9.96 -10.42 -4.63
N THR A 30 8.76 -10.19 -5.16
CA THR A 30 8.21 -10.91 -6.31
C THR A 30 8.34 -10.13 -7.62
N ALA A 31 8.87 -8.89 -7.60
CA ALA A 31 8.92 -7.98 -8.74
C ALA A 31 9.69 -8.54 -9.96
N GLU A 32 10.81 -9.22 -9.72
CA GLU A 32 11.71 -9.72 -10.76
C GLU A 32 11.30 -11.08 -11.34
N SER A 33 10.24 -11.70 -10.83
CA SER A 33 9.89 -13.08 -11.15
C SER A 33 8.62 -13.19 -11.98
N GLU A 34 8.74 -13.48 -13.25
CA GLU A 34 7.61 -13.78 -14.14
C GLU A 34 6.73 -14.93 -13.63
N ARG A 35 7.34 -15.91 -12.94
CA ARG A 35 6.64 -17.09 -12.41
C ARG A 35 5.58 -16.73 -11.37
N VAL A 36 5.78 -15.66 -10.63
CA VAL A 36 4.89 -15.21 -9.55
C VAL A 36 4.35 -13.80 -9.80
N ARG A 37 4.27 -13.40 -11.07
CA ARG A 37 3.74 -12.10 -11.49
C ARG A 37 2.34 -11.84 -10.91
N ASP A 38 1.47 -12.85 -10.91
CA ASP A 38 0.12 -12.71 -10.35
C ASP A 38 0.14 -12.41 -8.85
N VAL A 39 1.13 -12.94 -8.12
CA VAL A 39 1.33 -12.64 -6.69
C VAL A 39 1.77 -11.18 -6.53
N HIS A 40 2.72 -10.71 -7.36
CA HIS A 40 3.13 -9.31 -7.36
C HIS A 40 1.94 -8.36 -7.60
N VAL A 41 1.14 -8.64 -8.61
CA VAL A 41 -0.04 -7.84 -8.98
C VAL A 41 -1.08 -7.85 -7.85
N THR A 42 -1.40 -9.02 -7.30
CA THR A 42 -2.35 -9.16 -6.18
C THR A 42 -1.90 -8.39 -4.94
N LEU A 43 -0.62 -8.50 -4.58
CA LEU A 43 -0.03 -7.76 -3.45
C LEU A 43 0.01 -6.25 -3.73
N GLY A 44 0.28 -5.85 -4.98
CA GLY A 44 0.25 -4.46 -5.42
C GLY A 44 -1.15 -3.84 -5.26
N TYR A 45 -2.20 -4.51 -5.70
CA TYR A 45 -3.58 -4.05 -5.52
C TYR A 45 -4.01 -4.06 -4.05
N THR A 46 -3.56 -5.07 -3.28
CA THR A 46 -3.77 -5.09 -1.82
C THR A 46 -3.14 -3.86 -1.17
N PHE A 47 -1.90 -3.54 -1.55
CA PHE A 47 -1.18 -2.36 -1.07
C PHE A 47 -1.94 -1.07 -1.39
N VAL A 48 -2.42 -0.89 -2.64
CA VAL A 48 -3.20 0.28 -3.07
C VAL A 48 -4.52 0.39 -2.30
N GLY A 49 -5.25 -0.72 -2.13
CA GLY A 49 -6.48 -0.76 -1.35
C GLY A 49 -6.28 -0.40 0.12
N LEU A 50 -5.19 -0.90 0.72
CA LEU A 50 -4.78 -0.54 2.08
C LEU A 50 -4.39 0.94 2.17
N LEU A 51 -3.73 1.48 1.16
CA LEU A 51 -3.37 2.89 1.11
C LEU A 51 -4.62 3.77 1.02
N ALA A 52 -5.62 3.39 0.21
CA ALA A 52 -6.91 4.06 0.16
C ALA A 52 -7.62 4.04 1.52
N PHE A 53 -7.64 2.88 2.20
CA PHE A 53 -8.10 2.79 3.59
C PHE A 53 -7.35 3.76 4.50
N ARG A 54 -6.03 3.87 4.38
CA ARG A 54 -5.22 4.79 5.20
C ARG A 54 -5.61 6.25 5.00
N LEU A 55 -5.89 6.65 3.76
CA LEU A 55 -6.34 8.00 3.45
C LEU A 55 -7.68 8.31 4.14
N VAL A 56 -8.64 7.41 4.04
CA VAL A 56 -9.93 7.54 4.72
C VAL A 56 -9.76 7.53 6.24
N TRP A 57 -9.01 6.57 6.79
CA TRP A 57 -8.79 6.46 8.23
C TRP A 57 -7.96 7.63 8.79
N GLY A 58 -7.16 8.26 7.94
CA GLY A 58 -6.43 9.47 8.24
C GLY A 58 -7.31 10.71 8.46
N VAL A 59 -8.55 10.64 8.03
CA VAL A 59 -9.56 11.70 8.24
C VAL A 59 -10.51 11.36 9.39
N ILE A 60 -11.10 10.15 9.37
CA ILE A 60 -12.19 9.77 10.31
C ILE A 60 -11.73 8.88 11.47
N GLY A 61 -10.48 8.42 11.48
CA GLY A 61 -9.92 7.51 12.47
C GLY A 61 -9.82 8.06 13.89
N SER A 62 -9.13 7.34 14.77
CA SER A 62 -8.87 7.77 16.13
C SER A 62 -7.93 8.97 16.19
N ARG A 63 -7.82 9.60 17.36
CA ARG A 63 -7.05 10.84 17.57
C ARG A 63 -5.66 10.81 16.92
N TYR A 64 -4.87 9.75 17.16
CA TYR A 64 -3.49 9.65 16.66
C TYR A 64 -3.37 9.01 15.27
N SER A 65 -4.47 8.46 14.74
CA SER A 65 -4.55 7.97 13.36
C SER A 65 -4.79 9.10 12.36
N ARG A 66 -5.41 10.22 12.80
CA ARG A 66 -5.77 11.34 11.93
C ARG A 66 -4.56 12.16 11.53
N PHE A 67 -4.48 12.52 10.27
CA PHE A 67 -3.40 13.34 9.69
C PHE A 67 -3.24 14.67 10.42
N ALA A 68 -4.35 15.31 10.81
CA ALA A 68 -4.32 16.56 11.58
C ALA A 68 -3.57 16.47 12.90
N SER A 69 -3.44 15.27 13.50
CA SER A 69 -2.75 15.09 14.79
C SER A 69 -1.22 15.07 14.66
N PHE A 70 -0.69 14.94 13.45
CA PHE A 70 0.76 14.88 13.19
C PHE A 70 1.18 15.67 11.94
N ALA A 71 0.41 16.69 11.56
CA ALA A 71 0.77 17.64 10.50
C ALA A 71 1.78 18.67 11.03
N PHE A 72 3.03 18.26 11.18
CA PHE A 72 4.09 19.11 11.69
C PHE A 72 4.77 19.91 10.57
N GLY A 73 4.98 21.21 10.81
CA GLY A 73 5.75 22.05 9.91
C GLY A 73 7.26 21.79 9.97
N PRO A 74 8.04 22.29 8.98
CA PRO A 74 9.49 22.02 8.87
C PRO A 74 10.29 22.50 10.08
N ARG A 75 9.86 23.59 10.74
CA ARG A 75 10.50 24.09 11.97
C ARG A 75 10.40 23.09 13.11
N ALA A 76 9.24 22.41 13.25
CA ALA A 76 9.04 21.39 14.28
C ALA A 76 9.90 20.14 14.03
N VAL A 77 10.05 19.74 12.76
CA VAL A 77 10.94 18.64 12.36
C VAL A 77 12.39 18.98 12.73
N LEU A 78 12.86 20.16 12.34
CA LEU A 78 14.23 20.58 12.66
C LEU A 78 14.48 20.67 14.16
N ALA A 79 13.53 21.22 14.92
CA ALA A 79 13.62 21.29 16.39
C ALA A 79 13.68 19.88 17.01
N TYR A 80 12.86 18.95 16.52
CA TYR A 80 12.89 17.55 16.97
C TYR A 80 14.23 16.88 16.69
N LEU A 81 14.74 17.00 15.45
CA LEU A 81 16.04 16.43 15.08
C LEU A 81 17.18 17.00 15.94
N ARG A 82 17.20 18.32 16.19
CA ARG A 82 18.16 18.95 17.10
C ARG A 82 18.04 18.40 18.52
N SER A 83 16.83 18.21 19.04
CA SER A 83 16.61 17.63 20.38
C SER A 83 17.09 16.19 20.48
N LEU A 84 16.94 15.42 19.40
CA LEU A 84 17.43 14.04 19.30
C LEU A 84 18.97 14.01 19.34
N LEU A 85 19.63 14.85 18.53
CA LEU A 85 21.09 14.96 18.49
C LEU A 85 21.68 15.47 19.82
N ALA A 86 20.95 16.31 20.55
CA ALA A 86 21.34 16.79 21.88
C ALA A 86 21.12 15.76 23.01
N GLY A 87 20.66 14.53 22.67
CA GLY A 87 20.37 13.49 23.67
C GLY A 87 19.19 13.79 24.59
N ARG A 88 18.35 14.75 24.24
CA ARG A 88 17.15 15.16 25.00
C ARG A 88 15.93 15.20 24.10
N PRO A 89 15.50 14.06 23.51
CA PRO A 89 14.43 14.03 22.54
C PRO A 89 13.11 14.48 23.14
N ALA A 90 12.42 15.38 22.42
CA ALA A 90 11.08 15.82 22.81
C ALA A 90 10.11 14.62 22.73
N HIS A 91 9.36 14.40 23.81
CA HIS A 91 8.42 13.28 23.91
C HIS A 91 7.13 13.58 23.15
N HIS A 92 6.73 12.65 22.27
CA HIS A 92 5.46 12.68 21.54
C HIS A 92 4.71 11.37 21.78
N VAL A 93 3.46 11.46 22.26
CA VAL A 93 2.62 10.27 22.50
C VAL A 93 2.26 9.57 21.17
N GLY A 94 1.85 10.34 20.17
CA GLY A 94 1.60 9.85 18.81
C GLY A 94 2.87 9.79 17.94
N HIS A 95 2.75 10.25 16.69
CA HIS A 95 3.89 10.35 15.78
C HIS A 95 4.79 11.54 16.17
N ASN A 96 6.09 11.35 16.06
CA ASN A 96 7.04 12.46 16.17
C ASN A 96 7.15 13.24 14.85
N PRO A 97 7.62 14.50 14.88
CA PRO A 97 7.69 15.34 13.69
C PRO A 97 8.48 14.76 12.52
N ALA A 98 9.63 14.13 12.75
CA ALA A 98 10.44 13.54 11.71
C ALA A 98 9.76 12.30 11.09
N GLY A 99 9.22 11.41 11.93
CA GLY A 99 8.45 10.24 11.46
C GLY A 99 7.23 10.62 10.66
N SER A 100 6.57 11.73 10.99
CA SER A 100 5.39 12.23 10.23
C SER A 100 5.74 12.54 8.77
N TRP A 101 6.84 13.20 8.51
CA TRP A 101 7.28 13.52 7.16
C TRP A 101 7.64 12.28 6.36
N VAL A 102 8.30 11.30 6.99
CA VAL A 102 8.57 10.00 6.36
C VAL A 102 7.26 9.29 6.00
N ILE A 103 6.25 9.31 6.87
CA ILE A 103 4.93 8.72 6.60
C ILE A 103 4.26 9.40 5.40
N TYR A 104 4.24 10.74 5.33
CA TYR A 104 3.67 11.46 4.19
C TYR A 104 4.41 11.15 2.89
N ALA A 105 5.74 11.09 2.93
CA ALA A 105 6.55 10.74 1.76
C ALA A 105 6.27 9.30 1.30
N MET A 106 6.15 8.33 2.22
CA MET A 106 5.78 6.94 1.89
C MET A 106 4.37 6.85 1.29
N ILE A 107 3.39 7.61 1.82
CA ILE A 107 2.04 7.65 1.24
C ILE A 107 2.10 8.19 -0.20
N LEU A 108 2.81 9.29 -0.43
CA LEU A 108 2.95 9.88 -1.76
C LEU A 108 3.62 8.91 -2.74
N LEU A 109 4.76 8.32 -2.37
CA LEU A 109 5.45 7.34 -3.20
C LEU A 109 4.60 6.09 -3.45
N GLY A 110 3.83 5.64 -2.45
CA GLY A 110 2.91 4.53 -2.61
C GLY A 110 1.79 4.82 -3.61
N ILE A 111 1.25 6.03 -3.62
CA ILE A 111 0.26 6.47 -4.62
C ILE A 111 0.89 6.48 -6.01
N VAL A 112 2.10 7.04 -6.15
CA VAL A 112 2.82 7.11 -7.43
C VAL A 112 3.14 5.69 -7.94
N ALA A 113 3.71 4.84 -7.09
CA ALA A 113 4.03 3.45 -7.44
C ALA A 113 2.77 2.67 -7.83
N GLY A 114 1.69 2.79 -7.06
CA GLY A 114 0.44 2.10 -7.35
C GLY A 114 -0.21 2.57 -8.65
N ALA A 115 -0.25 3.88 -8.90
CA ALA A 115 -0.81 4.44 -10.12
C ALA A 115 0.03 4.06 -11.36
N ALA A 116 1.36 4.18 -11.27
CA ALA A 116 2.26 3.78 -12.36
C ALA A 116 2.18 2.27 -12.62
N GLY A 117 2.18 1.43 -11.57
CA GLY A 117 2.04 -0.02 -11.70
C GLY A 117 0.71 -0.45 -12.31
N HIS A 118 -0.40 0.20 -11.95
CA HIS A 118 -1.69 -0.03 -12.58
C HIS A 118 -1.68 0.33 -14.07
N ALA A 119 -1.05 1.45 -14.44
CA ALA A 119 -0.94 1.86 -15.84
C ALA A 119 -0.07 0.89 -16.65
N VAL A 120 1.09 0.47 -16.11
CA VAL A 120 1.95 -0.55 -16.73
C VAL A 120 1.22 -1.88 -16.92
N TYR A 121 0.46 -2.31 -15.92
CA TYR A 121 -0.32 -3.55 -15.99
C TYR A 121 -1.38 -3.53 -17.10
N ASN A 122 -1.90 -2.35 -17.45
CA ASN A 122 -2.88 -2.15 -18.53
C ASN A 122 -2.24 -1.68 -19.85
N ASP A 123 -0.94 -1.87 -20.05
CA ASP A 123 -0.18 -1.46 -21.23
C ASP A 123 -0.30 0.04 -21.60
N VAL A 124 -0.50 0.89 -20.57
CA VAL A 124 -0.60 2.34 -20.75
C VAL A 124 0.75 3.00 -20.46
N GLY A 125 1.16 3.93 -21.30
CA GLY A 125 2.22 4.92 -21.07
C GLY A 125 3.66 4.47 -21.33
N GLY A 126 3.89 3.20 -21.66
CA GLY A 126 5.21 2.72 -22.11
C GLY A 126 6.33 2.82 -21.06
N ARG A 127 7.59 2.76 -21.52
CA ARG A 127 8.80 2.60 -20.68
C ARG A 127 9.00 3.64 -19.57
N TRP A 128 8.50 4.86 -19.75
CA TRP A 128 8.67 5.89 -18.71
C TRP A 128 7.84 5.59 -17.44
N LEU A 129 6.65 4.98 -17.59
CA LEU A 129 5.84 4.55 -16.44
C LEU A 129 6.43 3.31 -15.76
N GLU A 130 7.06 2.40 -16.51
CA GLU A 130 7.85 1.30 -15.93
C GLU A 130 8.95 1.86 -15.03
N SER A 131 9.75 2.80 -15.56
CA SER A 131 10.82 3.46 -14.81
C SER A 131 10.28 4.26 -13.60
N LEU A 132 9.10 4.87 -13.72
CA LEU A 132 8.46 5.59 -12.61
C LEU A 132 7.98 4.62 -11.53
N HIS A 133 7.37 3.50 -11.90
CA HIS A 133 6.96 2.45 -10.98
C HIS A 133 8.15 1.89 -10.21
N GLU A 134 9.18 1.45 -10.91
CA GLU A 134 10.40 0.91 -10.34
C GLU A 134 11.13 1.94 -9.46
N GLY A 135 11.33 3.15 -9.97
CA GLY A 135 12.00 4.22 -9.24
C GLY A 135 11.26 4.62 -7.96
N SER A 136 9.91 4.70 -8.01
CA SER A 136 9.10 5.01 -6.83
C SER A 136 9.08 3.86 -5.81
N ALA A 137 9.09 2.59 -6.25
CA ALA A 137 9.19 1.42 -5.38
C ALA A 137 10.55 1.36 -4.68
N ASN A 138 11.65 1.63 -5.39
CA ASN A 138 13.00 1.68 -4.83
C ASN A 138 13.16 2.85 -3.83
N ALA A 139 12.61 4.03 -4.16
CA ALA A 139 12.59 5.17 -3.24
C ALA A 139 11.74 4.85 -1.98
N MET A 140 10.61 4.14 -2.15
CA MET A 140 9.80 3.65 -1.04
C MET A 140 10.62 2.72 -0.13
N LEU A 141 11.35 1.75 -0.70
CA LEU A 141 12.21 0.85 0.09
C LEU A 141 13.24 1.65 0.90
N ALA A 142 13.90 2.63 0.28
CA ALA A 142 14.83 3.49 1.00
C ALA A 142 14.16 4.23 2.18
N LEU A 143 12.93 4.76 1.98
CA LEU A 143 12.18 5.39 3.07
C LEU A 143 11.72 4.40 4.15
N VAL A 144 11.38 3.16 3.78
CA VAL A 144 11.08 2.09 4.75
C VAL A 144 12.30 1.81 5.61
N MET A 145 13.51 1.75 5.03
CA MET A 145 14.75 1.58 5.79
C MET A 145 15.01 2.77 6.73
N VAL A 146 14.79 3.99 6.28
CA VAL A 146 14.85 5.20 7.12
C VAL A 146 13.81 5.14 8.25
N HIS A 147 12.59 4.68 7.94
CA HIS A 147 11.54 4.50 8.94
C HIS A 147 11.93 3.49 10.03
N VAL A 148 12.40 2.32 9.63
CA VAL A 148 12.86 1.26 10.56
C VAL A 148 14.02 1.76 11.42
N ALA A 149 14.99 2.42 10.82
CA ALA A 149 16.10 3.04 11.56
C ALA A 149 15.59 4.11 12.54
N GLY A 150 14.64 4.96 12.12
CA GLY A 150 14.00 5.96 12.97
C GLY A 150 13.22 5.34 14.14
N VAL A 151 12.54 4.20 13.91
CA VAL A 151 11.87 3.43 14.98
C VAL A 151 12.90 2.87 15.97
N ALA A 152 14.02 2.31 15.49
CA ALA A 152 15.09 1.78 16.36
C ALA A 152 15.73 2.90 17.20
N VAL A 153 16.13 4.01 16.56
CA VAL A 153 16.72 5.17 17.25
C VAL A 153 15.72 5.78 18.25
N GLY A 154 14.46 5.95 17.85
CA GLY A 154 13.39 6.45 18.71
C GLY A 154 13.14 5.53 19.90
N SER A 155 13.12 4.21 19.70
CA SER A 155 12.94 3.23 20.77
C SER A 155 14.05 3.32 21.80
N PHE A 156 15.30 3.45 21.36
CA PHE A 156 16.46 3.61 22.23
C PHE A 156 16.44 4.94 22.97
N ALA A 157 16.19 6.05 22.25
CA ALA A 157 16.22 7.39 22.81
C ALA A 157 15.11 7.63 23.86
N HIS A 158 13.91 7.08 23.64
CA HIS A 158 12.78 7.20 24.56
C HIS A 158 12.68 6.05 25.60
N ARG A 159 13.55 5.05 25.51
CA ARG A 159 13.52 3.82 26.34
C ARG A 159 12.17 3.13 26.30
N GLU A 160 11.51 3.17 25.14
CA GLU A 160 10.20 2.59 24.87
C GLU A 160 10.23 1.82 23.54
N ASN A 161 9.82 0.55 23.53
CA ASN A 161 9.80 -0.23 22.30
C ASN A 161 8.65 0.20 21.39
N LEU A 162 8.95 1.01 20.37
CA LEU A 162 7.95 1.55 19.45
C LEU A 162 7.39 0.48 18.50
N ALA A 163 8.14 -0.56 18.17
CA ALA A 163 7.64 -1.68 17.37
C ALA A 163 6.60 -2.50 18.15
N VAL A 164 6.87 -2.80 19.43
CA VAL A 164 5.90 -3.45 20.31
C VAL A 164 4.65 -2.57 20.51
N ALA A 165 4.80 -1.25 20.58
CA ALA A 165 3.66 -0.34 20.65
C ALA A 165 2.76 -0.45 19.39
N MET A 166 3.34 -0.70 18.21
CA MET A 166 2.55 -0.92 16.98
C MET A 166 1.89 -2.30 16.93
N VAL A 167 2.35 -3.27 17.72
CA VAL A 167 1.70 -4.59 17.88
C VAL A 167 0.59 -4.52 18.94
N THR A 168 0.89 -3.94 20.10
CA THR A 168 -0.02 -3.97 21.26
C THR A 168 -1.03 -2.82 21.29
N GLY A 169 -0.68 -1.69 20.69
CA GLY A 169 -1.44 -0.43 20.72
C GLY A 169 -1.10 0.48 21.91
N TYR A 170 -0.30 0.03 22.86
CA TYR A 170 -0.05 0.76 24.11
C TYR A 170 1.30 1.48 24.12
N LYS A 171 1.32 2.68 24.69
CA LYS A 171 2.51 3.49 24.95
C LYS A 171 2.45 4.08 26.36
N THR A 172 3.58 4.57 26.83
CA THR A 172 3.65 5.30 28.11
C THR A 172 3.18 6.74 27.93
N GLY A 173 2.19 7.15 28.70
CA GLY A 173 1.60 8.49 28.65
C GLY A 173 0.71 8.82 29.83
N ARG A 174 0.02 9.95 29.77
CA ARG A 174 -0.96 10.34 30.78
C ARG A 174 -2.32 9.70 30.46
N PRO A 175 -3.12 9.28 31.45
CA PRO A 175 -4.45 8.70 31.19
C PRO A 175 -5.35 9.56 30.29
N SER A 176 -5.27 10.89 30.40
CA SER A 176 -6.02 11.86 29.59
C SER A 176 -5.60 11.87 28.09
N GLU A 177 -4.48 11.25 27.75
CA GLU A 177 -3.97 11.14 26.38
C GLU A 177 -4.43 9.86 25.68
N ALA A 178 -5.05 8.93 26.40
CA ALA A 178 -5.58 7.69 25.83
C ALA A 178 -6.66 7.95 24.76
N ILE A 179 -6.74 7.07 23.76
CA ILE A 179 -7.86 7.06 22.81
C ILE A 179 -9.05 6.29 23.41
N GLY A 180 -10.27 6.64 22.97
CA GLY A 180 -11.52 6.12 23.56
C GLY A 180 -11.86 4.65 23.25
N GLY A 181 -11.02 3.91 22.44
CA GLY A 181 -11.27 2.50 22.16
C GLY A 181 -10.49 1.94 20.98
N THR A 182 -10.50 0.62 20.87
CA THR A 182 -9.72 -0.15 19.88
C THR A 182 -10.36 -0.27 18.50
N ARG A 183 -11.68 -0.03 18.36
CA ARG A 183 -12.46 -0.10 17.10
C ARG A 183 -12.33 -1.44 16.33
N PRO A 184 -12.61 -2.59 16.97
CA PRO A 184 -12.35 -3.92 16.39
C PRO A 184 -13.19 -4.21 15.15
N VAL A 185 -14.41 -3.71 15.06
CA VAL A 185 -15.31 -3.93 13.91
C VAL A 185 -14.67 -3.46 12.62
N THR A 186 -14.06 -2.26 12.61
CA THR A 186 -13.38 -1.74 11.43
C THR A 186 -12.15 -2.57 11.07
N ALA A 187 -11.41 -3.09 12.06
CA ALA A 187 -10.27 -3.96 11.80
C ALA A 187 -10.69 -5.29 11.19
N VAL A 188 -11.76 -5.91 11.71
CA VAL A 188 -12.33 -7.15 11.16
C VAL A 188 -12.82 -6.91 9.73
N ALA A 189 -13.55 -5.83 9.47
CA ALA A 189 -14.00 -5.47 8.13
C ALA A 189 -12.82 -5.31 7.15
N LEU A 190 -11.73 -4.65 7.56
CA LEU A 190 -10.53 -4.48 6.74
C LEU A 190 -9.90 -5.85 6.38
N VAL A 191 -9.73 -6.73 7.36
CA VAL A 191 -9.19 -8.08 7.13
C VAL A 191 -10.11 -8.86 6.20
N SER A 192 -11.43 -8.82 6.41
CA SER A 192 -12.40 -9.51 5.57
C SER A 192 -12.33 -9.05 4.11
N ILE A 193 -12.20 -7.74 3.86
CA ILE A 193 -12.04 -7.20 2.50
C ILE A 193 -10.76 -7.75 1.85
N VAL A 194 -9.64 -7.77 2.57
CA VAL A 194 -8.37 -8.31 2.04
C VAL A 194 -8.52 -9.81 1.73
N LEU A 195 -9.14 -10.60 2.61
CA LEU A 195 -9.36 -12.02 2.38
C LEU A 195 -10.30 -12.28 1.20
N LEU A 196 -11.36 -11.47 1.02
CA LEU A 196 -12.27 -11.57 -0.13
C LEU A 196 -11.57 -11.20 -1.44
N LEU A 197 -10.66 -10.24 -1.42
CA LEU A 197 -9.82 -9.93 -2.58
C LEU A 197 -8.91 -11.12 -2.95
N TRP A 198 -8.29 -11.75 -1.96
CA TRP A 198 -7.39 -12.88 -2.19
C TRP A 198 -8.10 -14.19 -2.56
N SER A 199 -9.36 -14.35 -2.16
CA SER A 199 -10.18 -15.50 -2.56
C SER A 199 -10.74 -15.40 -3.98
N GLY A 200 -10.53 -14.28 -4.68
CA GLY A 200 -11.09 -14.03 -6.01
C GLY A 200 -12.58 -13.70 -6.03
N VAL A 201 -13.22 -13.55 -4.85
CA VAL A 201 -14.62 -13.13 -4.76
C VAL A 201 -14.79 -11.65 -5.14
N LEU A 202 -13.77 -10.83 -4.83
CA LEU A 202 -13.72 -9.44 -5.29
C LEU A 202 -12.80 -9.40 -6.53
N GLU A 203 -13.40 -9.20 -7.70
CA GLU A 203 -12.62 -9.00 -8.92
C GLU A 203 -12.00 -7.61 -8.92
N VAL A 204 -10.72 -7.55 -9.24
CA VAL A 204 -10.05 -6.27 -9.51
C VAL A 204 -10.46 -5.81 -10.91
N PRO A 205 -10.95 -4.58 -11.12
CA PRO A 205 -11.52 -4.11 -12.39
C PRO A 205 -10.65 -4.28 -13.65
N SER A 206 -9.37 -4.62 -13.52
CA SER A 206 -8.42 -4.83 -14.62
C SER A 206 -8.17 -6.30 -14.96
N MET A 207 -8.77 -7.25 -14.25
CA MET A 207 -8.61 -8.69 -14.52
C MET A 207 -9.66 -9.27 -15.49
N SER A 208 -10.44 -8.45 -16.17
CA SER A 208 -11.30 -8.94 -17.26
C SER A 208 -10.43 -9.27 -18.46
N THR A 209 -9.98 -10.53 -18.48
CA THR A 209 -9.34 -11.13 -19.64
C THR A 209 -10.26 -11.00 -20.83
N GLY A 210 -9.89 -10.19 -21.82
CA GLY A 210 -10.54 -10.08 -23.12
C GLY A 210 -10.39 -11.34 -23.99
N THR A 211 -10.56 -12.54 -23.39
CA THR A 211 -10.48 -13.82 -24.10
C THR A 211 -11.85 -14.40 -24.45
N ALA A 212 -12.96 -13.80 -23.99
CA ALA A 212 -14.30 -14.30 -24.30
C ALA A 212 -14.85 -13.82 -25.66
N ASP A 213 -14.42 -12.66 -26.17
CA ASP A 213 -15.00 -12.11 -27.42
C ASP A 213 -14.28 -12.54 -28.70
N ALA A 214 -13.07 -13.09 -28.63
CA ALA A 214 -12.34 -13.57 -29.80
C ALA A 214 -12.82 -14.94 -30.31
N ALA A 215 -13.53 -15.72 -29.50
CA ALA A 215 -14.04 -17.04 -29.88
C ALA A 215 -15.36 -16.99 -30.67
N THR A 216 -16.16 -15.95 -30.46
CA THR A 216 -17.47 -15.79 -31.15
C THR A 216 -17.36 -15.15 -32.52
N ALA A 217 -16.29 -14.39 -32.79
CA ALA A 217 -16.09 -13.71 -34.06
C ALA A 217 -15.52 -14.63 -35.19
N ARG A 218 -15.07 -15.87 -34.92
CA ARG A 218 -14.50 -16.78 -35.89
C ARG A 218 -15.45 -17.88 -36.40
N GLY A 219 -16.72 -17.86 -36.00
CA GLY A 219 -17.71 -18.88 -36.31
C GLY A 219 -18.63 -18.61 -37.51
N GLY A 220 -18.48 -17.53 -38.23
CA GLY A 220 -19.48 -17.10 -39.21
C GLY A 220 -18.88 -16.58 -40.52
N ASP A 221 -18.13 -17.36 -41.25
CA ASP A 221 -18.06 -17.19 -42.71
C ASP A 221 -17.46 -18.43 -43.39
N ARG A 222 -18.33 -19.31 -43.84
CA ARG A 222 -17.98 -20.31 -44.87
C ARG A 222 -18.61 -19.86 -46.19
N PRO A 223 -17.85 -19.41 -47.17
CA PRO A 223 -18.39 -19.25 -48.52
C PRO A 223 -18.60 -20.60 -49.17
N HIS A 224 -19.80 -20.84 -49.63
CA HIS A 224 -20.18 -21.93 -50.47
C HIS A 224 -19.32 -21.96 -51.76
N SER A 225 -18.63 -23.09 -51.97
CA SER A 225 -18.04 -23.43 -53.25
C SER A 225 -19.15 -23.88 -54.20
N SER A 226 -19.43 -23.10 -55.21
CA SER A 226 -20.14 -23.53 -56.41
C SER A 226 -19.14 -23.67 -57.57
N SER A 227 -18.88 -24.92 -57.95
CA SER A 227 -18.27 -25.24 -59.24
C SER A 227 -19.23 -24.96 -60.38
N PRO A 228 -18.72 -24.61 -61.56
CA PRO A 228 -19.28 -25.11 -62.80
C PRO A 228 -18.23 -25.80 -63.72
N SER A 229 -18.64 -26.92 -64.17
CA SER A 229 -18.04 -27.72 -65.22
C SER A 229 -18.21 -27.10 -66.62
N HIS A 230 -17.37 -27.58 -67.53
CA HIS A 230 -17.45 -27.63 -69.02
C HIS A 230 -16.59 -26.57 -69.73
N ARG A 231 -15.90 -26.90 -70.77
CA ARG A 231 -15.87 -27.86 -71.86
C ARG A 231 -14.74 -27.45 -72.80
N ARG A 232 -14.01 -28.48 -73.30
CA ARG A 232 -13.52 -28.72 -74.65
C ARG A 232 -13.20 -27.60 -75.64
N GLY A 233 -12.16 -27.81 -76.33
CA GLY A 233 -11.86 -27.44 -77.72
C GLY A 233 -10.38 -27.27 -77.92
N HIS A 234 -9.76 -28.24 -78.48
CA HIS A 234 -9.29 -28.49 -79.82
C HIS A 234 -8.42 -27.37 -80.42
N ASP A 235 -7.30 -27.86 -80.92
CA ASP A 235 -6.54 -27.51 -82.09
C ASP A 235 -5.40 -26.50 -81.98
N GLY A 236 -4.24 -27.06 -82.51
CA GLY A 236 -3.09 -26.32 -82.97
C GLY A 236 -1.79 -26.93 -82.53
#